data_e615cae54377849e142ebd8e56809c94
#
_entry.id   e615cae54377849e142ebd8e56809c94
#
_cell.length_a   1.000
_cell.length_b   1.000
_cell.length_c   1.000
_cell.angle_alpha   90.00
_cell.angle_beta   90.00
_cell.angle_gamma   90.00
#
_symmetry.space_group_name_H-M   'P 1'
#
loop_
_entity.id
_entity.type
_entity.pdbx_description
1 polymer ?
#
loop_
_entity_poly.entity_id
_entity_poly.type
_entity_poly.pdbx_seq_one_letter_code
_entity_poly.pdbx_strand_id
1 'polypeptide(L)'
;MTDNELMEIAEKACENAYAPYSKFKVGAALLASDGRVFTGCNVENSSYGAGICAERTAAVKAVSEGAASFSAIAIANAGGGLTFPCGICRQFLSEFAEEGFRVILRNDKGNLEIFTLEELMPHGFKL
;
A
#
# COMPACT_ATOMS: atom_id res chain seq x y z
N MET A 1 3.84 -3.81 16.57
CA MET A 1 3.01 -3.03 15.62
C MET A 1 1.71 -3.78 15.38
N THR A 2 0.58 -3.21 15.76
CA THR A 2 -0.73 -3.80 15.49
C THR A 2 -1.21 -3.36 14.11
N ASP A 3 -2.20 -4.08 13.58
CA ASP A 3 -2.79 -3.73 12.29
C ASP A 3 -3.47 -2.37 12.35
N ASN A 4 -4.10 -2.02 13.48
CA ASN A 4 -4.68 -0.69 13.68
C ASN A 4 -3.63 0.40 13.66
N GLU A 5 -2.51 0.19 14.34
CA GLU A 5 -1.40 1.15 14.33
C GLU A 5 -0.85 1.35 12.92
N LEU A 6 -0.70 0.27 12.16
CA LEU A 6 -0.23 0.36 10.77
C LEU A 6 -1.23 1.13 9.91
N MET A 7 -2.53 0.89 10.11
CA MET A 7 -3.57 1.61 9.39
C MET A 7 -3.57 3.11 9.73
N GLU A 8 -3.37 3.48 10.99
CA GLU A 8 -3.29 4.87 11.39
C GLU A 8 -2.12 5.59 10.72
N ILE A 9 -0.99 4.90 10.56
CA ILE A 9 0.17 5.44 9.84
C ILE A 9 -0.18 5.66 8.36
N ALA A 10 -0.90 4.72 7.75
CA ALA A 10 -1.34 4.85 6.36
C ALA A 10 -2.31 6.03 6.20
N GLU A 11 -3.24 6.17 7.11
CA GLU A 11 -4.21 7.28 7.10
C GLU A 11 -3.50 8.63 7.17
N LYS A 12 -2.51 8.75 8.04
CA LYS A 12 -1.71 9.96 8.15
C LYS A 12 -0.88 10.23 6.89
N ALA A 13 -0.39 9.19 6.25
CA ALA A 13 0.39 9.34 5.02
C ALA A 13 -0.42 9.98 3.88
N CYS A 14 -1.75 9.88 3.90
CA CYS A 14 -2.62 10.53 2.91
C CYS A 14 -2.39 12.04 2.84
N GLU A 15 -2.00 12.68 3.94
CA GLU A 15 -1.84 14.13 4.02
C GLU A 15 -0.82 14.67 3.02
N ASN A 16 0.19 13.88 2.69
CA ASN A 16 1.27 14.28 1.78
C ASN A 16 1.01 13.92 0.32
N ALA A 17 -0.10 13.29 0.01
CA ALA A 17 -0.41 12.87 -1.36
C ALA A 17 -0.48 14.07 -2.30
N TYR A 18 0.10 13.91 -3.49
CA TYR A 18 0.03 14.90 -4.55
C TYR A 18 -0.95 14.39 -5.62
N ALA A 19 -2.19 14.82 -5.52
CA ALA A 19 -3.28 14.33 -6.37
C ALA A 19 -4.08 15.49 -6.98
N PRO A 20 -3.44 16.39 -7.75
CA PRO A 20 -4.13 17.57 -8.30
C PRO A 20 -5.14 17.22 -9.39
N TYR A 21 -4.98 16.07 -10.02
CA TYR A 21 -5.84 15.65 -11.14
C TYR A 21 -7.03 14.83 -10.66
N SER A 22 -6.78 13.74 -9.94
CA SER A 22 -7.84 12.85 -9.47
C SER A 22 -8.57 13.37 -8.23
N LYS A 23 -7.92 14.18 -7.43
CA LYS A 23 -8.39 14.61 -6.11
C LYS A 23 -8.58 13.44 -5.15
N PHE A 24 -8.01 12.28 -5.45
CA PHE A 24 -8.13 11.06 -4.65
C PHE A 24 -6.80 10.78 -3.95
N LYS A 25 -6.72 11.17 -2.68
CA LYS A 25 -5.49 11.02 -1.87
C LYS A 25 -5.45 9.67 -1.19
N VAL A 26 -4.37 8.93 -1.43
CA VAL A 26 -4.15 7.59 -0.88
C VAL A 26 -2.87 7.59 -0.07
N GLY A 27 -2.87 6.86 1.03
CA GLY A 27 -1.69 6.64 1.85
C GLY A 27 -1.48 5.15 2.07
N ALA A 28 -0.23 4.75 2.24
CA ALA A 28 0.13 3.37 2.53
C ALA A 28 1.18 3.32 3.63
N ALA A 29 1.12 2.25 4.42
CA ALA A 29 2.14 1.94 5.41
C ALA A 29 2.53 0.47 5.20
N LEU A 30 3.77 0.25 4.81
CA LEU A 30 4.32 -1.06 4.51
C LEU A 30 5.17 -1.55 5.67
N LEU A 31 4.84 -2.72 6.18
CA LEU A 31 5.63 -3.39 7.22
C LEU A 31 6.58 -4.39 6.56
N ALA A 32 7.86 -4.13 6.67
CA ALA A 32 8.88 -5.06 6.20
C ALA A 32 9.04 -6.23 7.18
N SER A 33 9.55 -7.34 6.69
CA SER A 33 9.74 -8.55 7.51
C SER A 33 10.71 -8.33 8.67
N ASP A 34 11.60 -7.34 8.57
CA ASP A 34 12.54 -6.99 9.64
C ASP A 34 11.95 -6.03 10.67
N GLY A 35 10.69 -5.65 10.53
CA GLY A 35 9.98 -4.78 11.47
C GLY A 35 9.97 -3.30 11.13
N ARG A 36 10.73 -2.86 10.11
CA ARG A 36 10.70 -1.46 9.70
C ARG A 36 9.39 -1.13 8.98
N VAL A 37 8.94 0.11 9.15
CA VAL A 37 7.72 0.61 8.50
C VAL A 37 8.09 1.70 7.51
N PHE A 38 7.55 1.59 6.29
CA PHE A 38 7.79 2.57 5.23
C PHE A 38 6.46 3.14 4.78
N THR A 39 6.35 4.47 4.76
CA THR A 39 5.12 5.13 4.32
C THR A 39 5.20 5.53 2.86
N GLY A 40 4.04 5.66 2.24
CA GLY A 40 3.95 6.19 0.89
C GLY A 40 2.61 6.88 0.68
N CYS A 41 2.56 7.73 -0.32
CA CYS A 41 1.34 8.38 -0.78
C CYS A 41 1.35 8.38 -2.31
N ASN A 42 0.19 8.59 -2.92
CA ASN A 42 0.16 8.69 -4.37
C ASN A 42 0.72 10.04 -4.81
N VAL A 43 1.47 10.02 -5.90
CA VAL A 43 2.10 11.19 -6.49
C VAL A 43 1.78 11.20 -7.97
N GLU A 44 0.87 12.08 -8.37
CA GLU A 44 0.47 12.23 -9.76
C GLU A 44 1.46 13.12 -10.49
N ASN A 45 1.45 13.07 -11.81
CA ASN A 45 2.40 13.82 -12.62
C ASN A 45 1.79 14.11 -13.99
N SER A 46 2.19 15.22 -14.60
CA SER A 46 1.79 15.56 -15.97
C SER A 46 2.26 14.50 -16.98
N SER A 47 3.36 13.83 -16.67
CA SER A 47 3.78 12.64 -17.41
C SER A 47 3.02 11.45 -16.82
N TYR A 48 1.97 11.02 -17.50
CA TYR A 48 1.07 10.00 -16.97
C TYR A 48 1.77 8.69 -16.57
N GLY A 49 2.81 8.32 -17.30
CA GLY A 49 3.58 7.11 -16.97
C GLY A 49 4.47 7.26 -15.74
N ALA A 50 4.72 8.49 -15.29
CA ALA A 50 5.57 8.75 -14.13
C ALA A 50 4.79 8.78 -12.81
N GLY A 51 3.46 8.88 -12.86
CA GLY A 51 2.63 8.82 -11.65
C GLY A 51 2.82 7.50 -10.92
N ILE A 52 2.69 7.54 -9.59
CA ILE A 52 2.92 6.36 -8.77
C ILE A 52 1.85 6.25 -7.68
N CYS A 53 1.38 5.04 -7.42
CA CYS A 53 0.42 4.78 -6.35
C CYS A 53 1.12 4.77 -4.99
N ALA A 54 0.36 5.01 -3.93
CA ALA A 54 0.88 5.04 -2.55
C ALA A 54 1.61 3.74 -2.19
N GLU A 55 1.06 2.61 -2.58
CA GLU A 55 1.62 1.30 -2.28
C GLU A 55 3.01 1.13 -2.88
N ARG A 56 3.19 1.54 -4.16
CA ARG A 56 4.50 1.44 -4.80
C ARG A 56 5.47 2.48 -4.28
N THR A 57 4.99 3.65 -3.88
CA THR A 57 5.85 4.65 -3.23
C THR A 57 6.46 4.07 -1.96
N ALA A 58 5.65 3.43 -1.12
CA ALA A 58 6.14 2.78 0.10
C ALA A 58 7.08 1.62 -0.24
N ALA A 59 6.73 0.80 -1.24
CA ALA A 59 7.50 -0.38 -1.61
C ALA A 59 8.86 -0.03 -2.22
N VAL A 60 8.93 0.95 -3.13
CA VAL A 60 10.23 1.34 -3.71
C VAL A 60 11.12 2.01 -2.67
N LYS A 61 10.52 2.75 -1.74
CA LYS A 61 11.27 3.31 -0.61
C LYS A 61 11.89 2.19 0.22
N ALA A 62 11.09 1.17 0.56
CA ALA A 62 11.57 0.03 1.35
C ALA A 62 12.73 -0.69 0.64
N VAL A 63 12.55 -1.02 -0.63
CA VAL A 63 13.57 -1.72 -1.41
C VAL A 63 14.85 -0.88 -1.52
N SER A 64 14.71 0.42 -1.78
CA SER A 64 15.86 1.32 -1.89
C SER A 64 16.62 1.48 -0.58
N GLU A 65 15.98 1.17 0.54
CA GLU A 65 16.61 1.20 1.87
C GLU A 65 17.00 -0.20 2.36
N GLY A 66 16.98 -1.19 1.49
CA GLY A 66 17.49 -2.52 1.76
C GLY A 66 16.48 -3.54 2.26
N ALA A 67 15.19 -3.18 2.34
CA ALA A 67 14.14 -4.10 2.77
C ALA A 67 13.41 -4.66 1.55
N ALA A 68 13.63 -5.94 1.24
CA ALA A 68 13.06 -6.59 0.06
C ALA A 68 12.20 -7.82 0.42
N SER A 69 11.66 -7.85 1.64
CA SER A 69 10.69 -8.86 2.08
C SER A 69 9.64 -8.16 2.93
N PHE A 70 8.38 -8.35 2.58
CA PHE A 70 7.26 -7.59 3.17
C PHE A 70 6.27 -8.49 3.90
N SER A 71 5.86 -8.07 5.10
CA SER A 71 4.91 -8.80 5.96
C SER A 71 3.47 -8.33 5.76
N ALA A 72 3.25 -7.03 5.58
CA ALA A 72 1.90 -6.48 5.49
C ALA A 72 1.94 -5.07 4.88
N ILE A 73 0.80 -4.65 4.36
CA ILE A 73 0.60 -3.26 3.93
C ILE A 73 -0.80 -2.81 4.36
N ALA A 74 -0.88 -1.60 4.92
CA ALA A 74 -2.14 -0.93 5.17
C ALA A 74 -2.33 0.15 4.12
N ILE A 75 -3.54 0.27 3.58
CA ILE A 75 -3.86 1.23 2.52
C ILE A 75 -5.11 2.01 2.92
N ALA A 76 -5.03 3.33 2.84
CA ALA A 76 -6.12 4.22 3.21
C ALA A 76 -6.31 5.31 2.16
N ASN A 77 -7.52 5.86 2.08
CA ASN A 77 -7.76 7.07 1.33
C ASN A 77 -8.34 8.13 2.26
N ALA A 78 -8.16 9.41 1.91
CA ALA A 78 -8.57 10.52 2.75
C ALA A 78 -10.09 10.61 2.92
N GLY A 79 -10.86 10.08 1.98
CA GLY A 79 -12.32 10.08 2.03
C GLY A 79 -12.93 8.91 2.81
N GLY A 80 -12.11 7.95 3.22
CA GLY A 80 -12.56 6.75 3.92
C GLY A 80 -13.07 5.65 2.99
N GLY A 81 -13.35 4.48 3.55
CA GLY A 81 -13.81 3.32 2.83
C GLY A 81 -12.68 2.46 2.27
N LEU A 82 -13.04 1.30 1.73
CA LEU A 82 -12.09 0.34 1.21
C LEU A 82 -11.33 0.91 0.00
N THR A 83 -10.02 0.74 0.01
CA THR A 83 -9.13 1.22 -1.05
C THR A 83 -8.24 0.07 -1.49
N PHE A 84 -8.70 -0.68 -2.47
CA PHE A 84 -7.95 -1.85 -2.96
C PHE A 84 -6.75 -1.40 -3.81
N PRO A 85 -5.62 -2.11 -3.73
CA PRO A 85 -4.47 -1.82 -4.59
C PRO A 85 -4.80 -2.12 -6.05
N CYS A 86 -4.32 -1.27 -6.96
CA CYS A 86 -4.50 -1.51 -8.39
C CYS A 86 -3.68 -2.73 -8.85
N GLY A 87 -3.92 -3.18 -10.08
CA GLY A 87 -3.25 -4.38 -10.60
C GLY A 87 -1.73 -4.27 -10.63
N ILE A 88 -1.19 -3.10 -11.01
CA ILE A 88 0.25 -2.88 -11.03
C ILE A 88 0.82 -3.02 -9.61
N CYS A 89 0.14 -2.46 -8.61
CA CYS A 89 0.60 -2.56 -7.22
C CYS A 89 0.52 -3.98 -6.71
N ARG A 90 -0.52 -4.73 -7.08
CA ARG A 90 -0.64 -6.14 -6.69
C ARG A 90 0.53 -6.96 -7.23
N GLN A 91 0.85 -6.79 -8.51
CA GLN A 91 1.97 -7.48 -9.14
C GLN A 91 3.30 -7.05 -8.51
N PHE A 92 3.48 -5.74 -8.29
CA PHE A 92 4.70 -5.22 -7.68
C PHE A 92 4.93 -5.81 -6.29
N LEU A 93 3.90 -5.79 -5.46
CA LEU A 93 3.98 -6.32 -4.09
C LEU A 93 4.25 -7.83 -4.08
N SER A 94 3.71 -8.56 -5.04
CA SER A 94 3.88 -10.03 -5.08
C SER A 94 5.33 -10.45 -5.23
N GLU A 95 6.18 -9.61 -5.81
CA GLU A 95 7.61 -9.89 -5.94
C GLU A 95 8.30 -10.01 -4.58
N PHE A 96 7.84 -9.25 -3.59
CA PHE A 96 8.50 -9.09 -2.30
C PHE A 96 7.70 -9.63 -1.11
N ALA A 97 6.44 -10.00 -1.33
CA ALA A 97 5.57 -10.46 -0.26
C ALA A 97 6.03 -11.82 0.28
N GLU A 98 6.20 -11.89 1.60
CA GLU A 98 6.46 -13.17 2.25
C GLU A 98 5.17 -13.98 2.35
N GLU A 99 5.30 -15.26 2.66
CA GLU A 99 4.13 -16.11 2.90
C GLU A 99 3.30 -15.53 4.04
N GLY A 100 1.99 -15.44 3.83
CA GLY A 100 1.10 -14.84 4.82
C GLY A 100 1.00 -13.33 4.76
N PHE A 101 1.56 -12.69 3.72
CA PHE A 101 1.46 -11.24 3.52
C PHE A 101 0.00 -10.78 3.59
N ARG A 102 -0.25 -9.72 4.36
CA ARG A 102 -1.60 -9.21 4.59
C ARG A 102 -1.77 -7.83 3.95
N VAL A 103 -2.90 -7.66 3.26
CA VAL A 103 -3.36 -6.35 2.79
C VAL A 103 -4.47 -5.90 3.73
N ILE A 104 -4.23 -4.80 4.44
CA ILE A 104 -5.11 -4.30 5.49
C ILE A 104 -5.84 -3.07 4.99
N LEU A 105 -7.16 -3.11 4.99
CA LEU A 105 -8.02 -2.02 4.56
C LEU A 105 -8.98 -1.66 5.69
N ARG A 106 -9.50 -0.43 5.68
CA ARG A 106 -10.53 -0.02 6.63
C ARG A 106 -11.80 0.31 5.85
N ASN A 107 -12.92 -0.31 6.23
CA ASN A 107 -14.19 -0.06 5.56
C ASN A 107 -14.83 1.24 6.06
N ASP A 108 -15.96 1.61 5.47
CA ASP A 108 -16.67 2.85 5.79
C ASP A 108 -17.31 2.86 7.18
N LYS A 109 -17.36 1.71 7.84
CA LYS A 109 -17.83 1.58 9.24
C LYS A 109 -16.68 1.67 10.24
N GLY A 110 -15.45 1.84 9.77
CA GLY A 110 -14.26 1.94 10.61
C GLY A 110 -13.63 0.61 11.00
N ASN A 111 -14.11 -0.50 10.47
CA ASN A 111 -13.57 -1.83 10.76
C ASN A 111 -12.47 -2.22 9.78
N LEU A 112 -11.46 -2.95 10.28
CA LEU A 112 -10.42 -3.48 9.41
C LEU A 112 -10.92 -4.71 8.66
N GLU A 113 -10.54 -4.80 7.39
CA GLU A 113 -10.74 -5.99 6.57
C GLU A 113 -9.38 -6.39 6.02
N ILE A 114 -9.03 -7.65 6.19
CA ILE A 114 -7.70 -8.15 5.86
C ILE A 114 -7.82 -9.19 4.73
N PHE A 115 -6.99 -9.00 3.71
CA PHE A 115 -6.98 -9.87 2.53
C PHE A 115 -5.59 -10.45 2.33
N THR A 116 -5.53 -11.66 1.77
CA THR A 116 -4.26 -12.20 1.27
C THR A 116 -4.02 -11.69 -0.14
N LEU A 117 -2.77 -11.74 -0.57
CA LEU A 117 -2.45 -11.34 -1.94
C LEU A 117 -3.06 -12.32 -2.95
N GLU A 118 -3.16 -13.60 -2.60
CA GLU A 118 -3.78 -14.62 -3.44
C GLU A 118 -5.26 -14.34 -3.68
N GLU A 119 -5.97 -13.82 -2.68
CA GLU A 119 -7.37 -13.40 -2.85
C GLU A 119 -7.51 -12.24 -3.84
N LEU A 120 -6.54 -11.32 -3.82
CA LEU A 120 -6.58 -10.11 -4.66
C LEU A 120 -5.96 -10.33 -6.04
N MET A 121 -5.18 -11.40 -6.21
CA MET A 121 -4.51 -11.71 -7.47
C MET A 121 -4.44 -13.22 -7.67
N PRO A 122 -5.61 -13.86 -7.87
CA PRO A 122 -5.62 -15.31 -8.12
C PRO A 122 -4.88 -15.64 -9.41
N HIS A 123 -4.15 -16.75 -9.39
CA HIS A 123 -3.35 -17.20 -10.53
C HIS A 123 -2.25 -16.22 -10.93
N GLY A 124 -1.70 -15.49 -9.94
CA GLY A 124 -0.57 -14.58 -10.18
C GLY A 124 0.69 -15.34 -10.60
N PHE A 125 1.63 -14.63 -11.22
CA PHE A 125 2.87 -15.23 -11.69
C PHE A 125 4.07 -14.39 -11.28
N LYS A 126 5.24 -15.04 -11.28
CA LYS A 126 6.56 -14.38 -11.17
C LYS A 126 7.44 -14.89 -12.29
N LEU A 127 8.38 -14.06 -12.71
CA LEU A 127 9.39 -14.46 -13.70
C LEU A 127 10.46 -15.37 -13.08
#